data_2f95d60812cfaec443c20b24f175c9c9
#
_entry.id   2f95d60812cfaec443c20b24f175c9c9
#
_cell.length_a   1.000
_cell.length_b   1.000
_cell.length_c   1.000
_cell.angle_alpha   90.00
_cell.angle_beta   90.00
_cell.angle_gamma   90.00
#
_symmetry.space_group_name_H-M   'P 1'
#
loop_
_entity.id
_entity.type
_entity.pdbx_description
1 polymer ?
#
loop_
_entity_poly.entity_id
_entity_poly.type
_entity_poly.pdbx_seq_one_letter_code
_entity_poly.pdbx_strand_id
1 'polypeptide(L)'
;MFFVPACSFKNEIDSNYYCQKLKLTCTKVNKIVYFKTSKGDFEVKLLGKDYPVTVSNFLENINNNIYKNKKFYKVINYPQIKFIHGGVNPENEFYIEQNQTLNKTSASIPLEIKFKEEIKPRYNYQIKNPNETINLINTFESGSIAMVKSGKKKSSSTEFFFVTSKIPELDGRYSIFGKIIKGLDVLKKINKEDYIKAVQISN
;
A
#
# COMPACT_ATOMS: atom_id res chain seq x y z
N MET A 1 34.60 -9.87 -39.43
CA MET A 1 33.92 -10.71 -38.46
C MET A 1 33.40 -9.76 -37.35
N PHE A 2 32.18 -9.27 -37.45
CA PHE A 2 31.62 -8.30 -36.49
C PHE A 2 31.01 -9.08 -35.33
N PHE A 3 31.57 -8.95 -34.14
CA PHE A 3 30.94 -9.40 -32.89
C PHE A 3 29.80 -8.47 -32.55
N VAL A 4 28.56 -8.89 -32.75
CA VAL A 4 27.39 -8.27 -32.17
C VAL A 4 27.33 -8.74 -30.72
N PRO A 5 27.42 -7.85 -29.72
CA PRO A 5 27.21 -8.28 -28.33
C PRO A 5 25.77 -8.74 -28.18
N ALA A 6 25.59 -9.98 -27.78
CA ALA A 6 24.30 -10.52 -27.38
C ALA A 6 23.80 -9.71 -26.18
N CYS A 7 22.90 -8.75 -26.46
CA CYS A 7 22.15 -8.05 -25.42
C CYS A 7 21.29 -9.10 -24.72
N SER A 8 21.76 -9.58 -23.58
CA SER A 8 20.97 -10.44 -22.68
C SER A 8 19.80 -9.61 -22.21
N PHE A 9 18.64 -9.74 -22.87
CA PHE A 9 17.37 -9.28 -22.34
C PHE A 9 17.08 -10.10 -21.08
N LYS A 10 17.59 -9.67 -19.93
CA LYS A 10 16.97 -10.02 -18.67
C LYS A 10 15.54 -9.50 -18.77
N ASN A 11 14.58 -10.41 -18.89
CA ASN A 11 13.17 -10.07 -18.73
C ASN A 11 13.01 -9.39 -17.35
N GLU A 12 13.11 -8.08 -17.33
CA GLU A 12 12.87 -7.31 -16.11
C GLU A 12 11.41 -7.51 -15.72
N ILE A 13 11.21 -8.20 -14.63
CA ILE A 13 9.91 -8.40 -14.03
C ILE A 13 9.36 -7.02 -13.68
N ASP A 14 8.33 -6.59 -14.40
CA ASP A 14 7.72 -5.26 -14.26
C ASP A 14 6.29 -5.32 -13.66
N SER A 15 5.63 -4.17 -13.60
CA SER A 15 4.26 -4.08 -13.10
C SER A 15 3.27 -4.94 -13.88
N ASN A 16 3.43 -5.05 -15.20
CA ASN A 16 2.51 -5.82 -16.03
C ASN A 16 2.57 -7.31 -15.66
N TYR A 17 3.76 -7.86 -15.46
CA TYR A 17 3.93 -9.23 -14.98
C TYR A 17 3.16 -9.48 -13.67
N TYR A 18 3.34 -8.59 -12.67
CA TYR A 18 2.65 -8.77 -11.38
C TYR A 18 1.15 -8.56 -11.49
N CYS A 19 0.70 -7.56 -12.26
CA CYS A 19 -0.74 -7.33 -12.46
C CYS A 19 -1.40 -8.55 -13.15
N GLN A 20 -0.78 -9.10 -14.19
CA GLN A 20 -1.28 -10.31 -14.84
C GLN A 20 -1.33 -11.50 -13.88
N LYS A 21 -0.24 -11.74 -13.14
CA LYS A 21 -0.16 -12.82 -12.15
C LYS A 21 -1.23 -12.72 -11.07
N LEU A 22 -1.55 -11.49 -10.65
CA LEU A 22 -2.55 -11.19 -9.61
C LEU A 22 -3.95 -10.96 -10.19
N LYS A 23 -4.12 -11.06 -11.51
CA LYS A 23 -5.37 -10.80 -12.24
C LYS A 23 -5.93 -9.39 -11.94
N LEU A 24 -5.04 -8.39 -11.91
CA LEU A 24 -5.36 -6.98 -11.69
C LEU A 24 -5.32 -6.19 -12.99
N THR A 25 -6.17 -5.18 -13.12
CA THR A 25 -6.02 -4.13 -14.13
C THR A 25 -5.00 -3.11 -13.61
N CYS A 26 -3.80 -3.10 -14.22
CA CYS A 26 -2.70 -2.26 -13.77
C CYS A 26 -2.99 -0.77 -14.00
N THR A 27 -3.11 0.00 -12.93
CA THR A 27 -3.20 1.46 -13.06
C THR A 27 -1.80 2.07 -13.15
N LYS A 28 -1.68 3.11 -14.01
CA LYS A 28 -0.45 3.90 -14.17
C LYS A 28 -0.70 5.38 -13.89
N VAL A 29 -1.82 5.69 -13.24
CA VAL A 29 -2.21 7.05 -12.89
C VAL A 29 -2.52 7.15 -11.40
N ASN A 30 -2.32 8.35 -10.85
CA ASN A 30 -2.72 8.63 -9.50
C ASN A 30 -4.24 8.71 -9.40
N LYS A 31 -4.79 8.27 -8.28
CA LYS A 31 -6.24 8.30 -8.01
C LYS A 31 -6.48 8.97 -6.66
N ILE A 32 -7.66 9.57 -6.50
CA ILE A 32 -8.12 10.05 -5.22
C ILE A 32 -9.19 9.09 -4.71
N VAL A 33 -9.15 8.76 -3.43
CA VAL A 33 -10.16 7.95 -2.75
C VAL A 33 -10.65 8.66 -1.51
N TYR A 34 -11.93 8.48 -1.21
CA TYR A 34 -12.61 9.05 -0.05
C TYR A 34 -12.83 7.97 0.99
N PHE A 35 -12.24 8.13 2.15
CA PHE A 35 -12.51 7.31 3.32
C PHE A 35 -13.66 7.94 4.12
N LYS A 36 -14.78 7.24 4.23
CA LYS A 36 -15.87 7.58 5.13
C LYS A 36 -15.74 6.75 6.39
N THR A 37 -15.54 7.39 7.55
CA THR A 37 -15.29 6.69 8.80
C THR A 37 -16.28 7.07 9.91
N SER A 38 -16.22 6.38 11.04
CA SER A 38 -16.99 6.73 12.25
C SER A 38 -16.59 8.08 12.86
N LYS A 39 -15.38 8.60 12.56
CA LYS A 39 -14.84 9.87 13.09
C LYS A 39 -14.92 11.03 12.11
N GLY A 40 -15.45 10.83 10.92
CA GLY A 40 -15.49 11.79 9.82
C GLY A 40 -14.82 11.25 8.58
N ASP A 41 -14.68 12.10 7.58
CA ASP A 41 -14.21 11.71 6.25
C ASP A 41 -12.84 12.33 5.95
N PHE A 42 -12.04 11.64 5.14
CA PHE A 42 -10.76 12.16 4.66
C PHE A 42 -10.45 11.64 3.25
N GLU A 43 -9.61 12.39 2.55
CA GLU A 43 -9.21 12.10 1.18
C GLU A 43 -7.77 11.63 1.11
N VAL A 44 -7.52 10.58 0.34
CA VAL A 44 -6.19 10.01 0.11
C VAL A 44 -5.87 10.06 -1.38
N LYS A 45 -4.73 10.63 -1.72
CA LYS A 45 -4.14 10.51 -3.05
C LYS A 45 -3.33 9.22 -3.12
N LEU A 46 -3.74 8.31 -3.98
CA LEU A 46 -3.03 7.08 -4.30
C LEU A 46 -2.03 7.32 -5.42
N LEU A 47 -0.83 6.80 -5.28
CA LEU A 47 0.33 7.05 -6.14
C LEU A 47 0.49 5.93 -7.19
N GLY A 48 -0.54 5.70 -8.03
CA GLY A 48 -0.57 4.61 -9.00
C GLY A 48 0.53 4.70 -10.07
N LYS A 49 1.04 5.91 -10.34
CA LYS A 49 2.19 6.10 -11.23
C LYS A 49 3.46 5.44 -10.67
N ASP A 50 3.66 5.53 -9.37
CA ASP A 50 4.89 5.10 -8.69
C ASP A 50 4.76 3.70 -8.07
N TYR A 51 3.55 3.27 -7.70
CA TYR A 51 3.23 1.99 -7.05
C TYR A 51 2.08 1.28 -7.77
N PRO A 52 2.23 0.93 -9.06
CA PRO A 52 1.12 0.47 -9.89
C PRO A 52 0.47 -0.82 -9.39
N VAL A 53 1.24 -1.80 -8.91
CA VAL A 53 0.67 -3.08 -8.43
C VAL A 53 -0.07 -2.89 -7.10
N THR A 54 0.55 -2.17 -6.16
CA THR A 54 -0.03 -1.89 -4.84
C THR A 54 -1.33 -1.10 -4.97
N VAL A 55 -1.32 -0.02 -5.78
CA VAL A 55 -2.51 0.81 -5.98
C VAL A 55 -3.60 0.05 -6.72
N SER A 56 -3.27 -0.74 -7.75
CA SER A 56 -4.27 -1.55 -8.47
C SER A 56 -4.94 -2.58 -7.56
N ASN A 57 -4.16 -3.26 -6.70
CA ASN A 57 -4.69 -4.17 -5.71
C ASN A 57 -5.61 -3.45 -4.70
N PHE A 58 -5.21 -2.27 -4.25
CA PHE A 58 -6.01 -1.48 -3.32
C PHE A 58 -7.33 -1.01 -3.94
N LEU A 59 -7.32 -0.56 -5.19
CA LEU A 59 -8.52 -0.17 -5.93
C LEU A 59 -9.46 -1.37 -6.17
N GLU A 60 -8.91 -2.53 -6.51
CA GLU A 60 -9.69 -3.77 -6.66
C GLU A 60 -10.37 -4.16 -5.34
N ASN A 61 -9.68 -4.01 -4.20
CA ASN A 61 -10.28 -4.24 -2.89
C ASN A 61 -11.40 -3.23 -2.57
N ILE A 62 -11.27 -1.97 -2.99
CA ILE A 62 -12.34 -0.98 -2.86
C ILE A 62 -13.56 -1.40 -3.68
N ASN A 63 -13.38 -1.77 -4.96
CA ASN A 63 -14.44 -2.20 -5.84
C ASN A 63 -15.19 -3.44 -5.30
N ASN A 64 -14.45 -4.33 -4.65
CA ASN A 64 -15.01 -5.53 -4.01
C ASN A 64 -15.55 -5.27 -2.58
N ASN A 65 -15.62 -4.02 -2.12
CA ASN A 65 -16.09 -3.63 -0.79
C ASN A 65 -15.33 -4.29 0.38
N ILE A 66 -14.09 -4.72 0.19
CA ILE A 66 -13.28 -5.43 1.19
C ILE A 66 -13.11 -4.59 2.47
N TYR A 67 -13.06 -3.26 2.35
CA TYR A 67 -12.84 -2.35 3.47
C TYR A 67 -14.13 -1.85 4.14
N LYS A 68 -15.30 -2.11 3.53
CA LYS A 68 -16.58 -1.66 4.06
C LYS A 68 -16.87 -2.30 5.42
N ASN A 69 -17.25 -1.47 6.40
CA ASN A 69 -17.57 -1.86 7.77
C ASN A 69 -16.42 -2.54 8.53
N LYS A 70 -15.16 -2.38 8.06
CA LYS A 70 -13.99 -2.89 8.77
C LYS A 70 -13.51 -1.91 9.82
N LYS A 71 -13.11 -2.45 10.98
CA LYS A 71 -12.53 -1.68 12.08
C LYS A 71 -11.08 -1.30 11.80
N PHE A 72 -10.63 -0.21 12.41
CA PHE A 72 -9.22 0.02 12.61
C PHE A 72 -8.76 -0.88 13.77
N TYR A 73 -8.39 -2.11 13.44
CA TYR A 73 -8.21 -3.21 14.39
C TYR A 73 -7.00 -3.02 15.32
N LYS A 74 -6.03 -2.18 14.94
CA LYS A 74 -4.85 -1.90 15.75
C LYS A 74 -4.48 -0.43 15.66
N VAL A 75 -4.44 0.25 16.79
CA VAL A 75 -3.96 1.63 16.91
C VAL A 75 -2.87 1.65 17.98
N ILE A 76 -1.67 2.06 17.57
CA ILE A 76 -0.50 2.16 18.48
C ILE A 76 -0.21 3.63 18.65
N ASN A 77 -0.26 4.11 19.88
CA ASN A 77 0.04 5.48 20.24
C ASN A 77 1.39 5.56 20.96
N TYR A 78 2.33 6.26 20.35
CA TYR A 78 3.54 6.76 21.00
C TYR A 78 3.41 8.27 21.25
N PRO A 79 4.22 8.89 22.08
CA PRO A 79 4.10 10.32 22.40
C PRO A 79 3.99 11.25 21.19
N GLN A 80 4.66 10.93 20.09
CA GLN A 80 4.70 11.77 18.89
C GLN A 80 4.21 11.08 17.62
N ILE A 81 3.92 9.78 17.66
CA ILE A 81 3.62 8.95 16.49
C ILE A 81 2.41 8.08 16.79
N LYS A 82 1.48 8.05 15.85
CA LYS A 82 0.34 7.13 15.89
C LYS A 82 0.36 6.28 14.63
N PHE A 83 0.28 4.96 14.81
CA PHE A 83 0.05 4.00 13.74
C PHE A 83 -1.38 3.53 13.79
N ILE A 84 -2.07 3.61 12.66
CA ILE A 84 -3.49 3.26 12.56
C ILE A 84 -3.63 2.18 11.49
N HIS A 85 -3.79 0.93 11.93
CA HIS A 85 -3.94 -0.22 11.05
C HIS A 85 -5.39 -0.45 10.69
N GLY A 86 -5.65 -0.64 9.41
CA GLY A 86 -6.97 -0.94 8.85
C GLY A 86 -6.89 -2.06 7.80
N GLY A 87 -8.04 -2.40 7.27
CA GLY A 87 -8.19 -3.50 6.32
C GLY A 87 -8.67 -4.77 6.99
N VAL A 88 -8.26 -5.91 6.46
CA VAL A 88 -8.66 -7.22 6.98
C VAL A 88 -7.76 -7.61 8.12
N ASN A 89 -8.33 -7.86 9.30
CA ASN A 89 -7.56 -8.38 10.43
C ASN A 89 -7.19 -9.86 10.18
N PRO A 90 -5.89 -10.20 10.12
CA PRO A 90 -5.44 -11.57 9.85
C PRO A 90 -5.74 -12.54 11.01
N GLU A 91 -6.00 -12.02 12.23
CA GLU A 91 -6.34 -12.83 13.40
C GLU A 91 -7.83 -13.22 13.45
N ASN A 92 -8.63 -12.77 12.49
CA ASN A 92 -10.05 -13.10 12.43
C ASN A 92 -10.28 -14.34 11.56
N GLU A 93 -10.39 -15.51 12.18
CA GLU A 93 -10.59 -16.83 11.54
C GLU A 93 -11.81 -16.85 10.59
N PHE A 94 -12.91 -16.20 10.95
CA PHE A 94 -14.10 -16.09 10.11
C PHE A 94 -13.82 -15.45 8.76
N TYR A 95 -12.80 -14.60 8.70
CA TYR A 95 -12.39 -13.92 7.47
C TYR A 95 -11.56 -14.83 6.56
N ILE A 96 -10.82 -15.77 7.14
CA ILE A 96 -10.02 -16.76 6.40
C ILE A 96 -10.96 -17.68 5.62
N GLU A 97 -12.07 -18.14 6.22
CA GLU A 97 -13.04 -19.03 5.56
C GLU A 97 -13.80 -18.36 4.40
N GLN A 98 -14.32 -17.14 4.60
CA GLN A 98 -15.02 -16.41 3.53
C GLN A 98 -14.11 -16.10 2.33
N ASN A 99 -12.86 -15.91 2.59
CA ASN A 99 -11.90 -15.55 1.58
C ASN A 99 -11.31 -16.76 0.84
N GLN A 100 -11.33 -17.95 1.41
CA GLN A 100 -11.05 -19.19 0.66
C GLN A 100 -12.05 -19.40 -0.48
N THR A 101 -13.31 -18.98 -0.30
CA THR A 101 -14.33 -19.00 -1.35
C THR A 101 -14.06 -18.01 -2.48
N LEU A 102 -13.33 -16.91 -2.20
CA LEU A 102 -12.98 -15.87 -3.19
C LEU A 102 -11.63 -16.12 -3.89
N ASN A 103 -10.91 -17.20 -3.57
CA ASN A 103 -9.58 -17.54 -4.15
C ASN A 103 -8.52 -16.42 -4.12
N LYS A 104 -8.70 -15.36 -3.29
CA LYS A 104 -7.85 -14.17 -3.30
C LYS A 104 -7.07 -13.89 -2.02
N THR A 105 -7.13 -14.72 -0.99
CA THR A 105 -6.89 -14.27 0.38
C THR A 105 -5.62 -14.62 1.08
N SER A 106 -4.77 -15.39 0.51
CA SER A 106 -3.39 -15.51 1.02
C SER A 106 -2.37 -14.86 0.09
N ALA A 107 -2.83 -14.14 -0.91
CA ALA A 107 -1.97 -13.53 -1.88
C ALA A 107 -1.29 -12.29 -1.31
N SER A 108 -0.05 -12.44 -0.91
CA SER A 108 0.84 -11.30 -0.73
C SER A 108 1.13 -10.67 -2.09
N ILE A 109 1.19 -9.35 -2.14
CA ILE A 109 1.66 -8.60 -3.30
C ILE A 109 3.16 -8.30 -3.17
N PRO A 110 3.87 -7.99 -4.27
CA PRO A 110 5.28 -7.62 -4.18
C PRO A 110 5.44 -6.33 -3.37
N LEU A 111 6.53 -6.25 -2.61
CA LEU A 111 6.97 -4.97 -2.05
C LEU A 111 7.44 -4.08 -3.22
N GLU A 112 6.87 -2.89 -3.36
CA GLU A 112 7.25 -1.89 -4.36
C GLU A 112 8.01 -0.75 -3.67
N ILE A 113 9.24 -0.49 -4.13
CA ILE A 113 10.07 0.63 -3.68
C ILE A 113 10.47 1.47 -4.89
N LYS A 114 10.17 2.78 -4.87
CA LYS A 114 10.40 3.68 -5.99
C LYS A 114 11.52 4.67 -5.67
N PHE A 115 12.53 4.70 -6.54
CA PHE A 115 13.64 5.64 -6.50
C PHE A 115 13.42 6.81 -7.48
N LYS A 116 13.97 7.98 -7.19
CA LYS A 116 13.77 9.22 -7.94
C LYS A 116 14.22 9.10 -9.40
N GLU A 117 15.38 8.48 -9.63
CA GLU A 117 16.00 8.38 -10.96
C GLU A 117 15.55 7.16 -11.76
N GLU A 118 14.74 6.28 -11.17
CA GLU A 118 14.27 5.08 -11.85
C GLU A 118 12.91 5.30 -12.50
N ILE A 119 12.71 4.76 -13.70
CA ILE A 119 11.43 4.85 -14.41
C ILE A 119 10.39 3.96 -13.74
N LYS A 120 10.80 2.76 -13.28
CA LYS A 120 9.92 1.75 -12.67
C LYS A 120 10.25 1.54 -11.20
N PRO A 121 9.29 1.11 -10.34
CA PRO A 121 9.62 0.69 -8.99
C PRO A 121 10.42 -0.62 -8.99
N ARG A 122 11.23 -0.83 -7.98
CA ARG A 122 11.85 -2.13 -7.69
C ARG A 122 10.86 -3.01 -6.95
N TYR A 123 10.76 -4.25 -7.40
CA TYR A 123 9.85 -5.25 -6.83
C TYR A 123 10.59 -6.21 -5.92
N ASN A 124 9.94 -6.61 -4.80
CA ASN A 124 10.52 -7.51 -3.80
C ASN A 124 11.90 -7.05 -3.30
N TYR A 125 12.11 -5.75 -3.33
CA TYR A 125 13.33 -5.10 -2.89
C TYR A 125 13.07 -4.34 -1.59
N GLN A 126 13.95 -4.50 -0.62
CA GLN A 126 13.96 -3.72 0.62
C GLN A 126 15.33 -3.06 0.74
N ILE A 127 15.35 -1.78 1.06
CA ILE A 127 16.60 -1.04 1.32
C ILE A 127 17.32 -1.69 2.49
N LYS A 128 18.61 -1.96 2.30
CA LYS A 128 19.51 -2.51 3.32
C LYS A 128 20.43 -1.43 3.90
N ASN A 129 20.89 -0.53 3.04
CA ASN A 129 21.77 0.57 3.43
C ASN A 129 20.90 1.84 3.65
N PRO A 130 20.87 2.41 4.86
CA PRO A 130 20.09 3.62 5.14
C PRO A 130 20.40 4.79 4.22
N ASN A 131 21.64 4.91 3.70
CA ASN A 131 22.03 5.98 2.78
C ASN A 131 21.26 5.94 1.45
N GLU A 132 20.72 4.80 1.05
CA GLU A 132 19.90 4.69 -0.16
C GLU A 132 18.54 5.42 -0.01
N THR A 133 18.08 5.67 1.21
CA THR A 133 16.76 6.30 1.46
C THR A 133 16.68 7.73 0.94
N ILE A 134 17.80 8.43 0.81
CA ILE A 134 17.85 9.80 0.25
C ILE A 134 17.32 9.88 -1.19
N ASN A 135 17.41 8.78 -1.92
CA ASN A 135 16.97 8.67 -3.31
C ASN A 135 15.54 8.15 -3.46
N LEU A 136 14.81 7.89 -2.37
CA LEU A 136 13.41 7.51 -2.43
C LEU A 136 12.52 8.66 -2.93
N ILE A 137 11.52 8.32 -3.74
CA ILE A 137 10.54 9.31 -4.19
C ILE A 137 9.53 9.62 -3.07
N ASN A 138 9.22 8.63 -2.23
CA ASN A 138 8.32 8.78 -1.11
C ASN A 138 8.96 8.25 0.18
N THR A 139 8.82 9.02 1.24
CA THR A 139 9.23 8.73 2.61
C THR A 139 8.03 8.78 3.55
N PHE A 140 8.14 8.22 4.74
CA PHE A 140 7.07 8.31 5.72
C PHE A 140 6.93 9.71 6.28
N GLU A 141 5.88 10.39 5.89
CA GLU A 141 5.44 11.69 6.39
C GLU A 141 4.06 11.57 7.04
N SER A 142 3.66 12.59 7.80
CA SER A 142 2.31 12.65 8.37
C SER A 142 1.24 12.45 7.29
N GLY A 143 0.34 11.50 7.51
CA GLY A 143 -0.72 11.12 6.56
C GLY A 143 -0.30 10.10 5.49
N SER A 144 0.94 9.59 5.51
CA SER A 144 1.34 8.50 4.63
C SER A 144 0.52 7.24 4.89
N ILE A 145 0.15 6.54 3.82
CA ILE A 145 -0.46 5.21 3.87
C ILE A 145 0.49 4.20 3.22
N ALA A 146 0.68 3.06 3.89
CA ALA A 146 1.50 1.96 3.40
C ALA A 146 0.81 0.62 3.64
N MET A 147 1.14 -0.40 2.81
CA MET A 147 0.70 -1.76 3.06
C MET A 147 1.50 -2.40 4.20
N VAL A 148 0.81 -3.18 5.04
CA VAL A 148 1.46 -3.99 6.09
C VAL A 148 2.35 -5.05 5.44
N LYS A 149 3.43 -5.45 6.10
CA LYS A 149 4.30 -6.53 5.61
C LYS A 149 3.64 -7.90 5.74
N SER A 150 3.81 -8.72 4.70
CA SER A 150 3.47 -10.14 4.69
C SER A 150 4.72 -10.98 4.41
N GLY A 151 5.81 -10.73 5.16
CA GLY A 151 7.12 -11.34 4.98
C GLY A 151 8.22 -10.34 4.62
N LYS A 152 9.45 -10.83 4.38
CA LYS A 152 10.64 -9.95 4.21
C LYS A 152 10.56 -9.01 3.00
N LYS A 153 9.97 -9.47 1.89
CA LYS A 153 9.97 -8.74 0.60
C LYS A 153 8.58 -8.67 -0.03
N LYS A 154 7.54 -8.84 0.78
CA LYS A 154 6.16 -8.85 0.35
C LYS A 154 5.32 -7.96 1.23
N SER A 155 4.24 -7.43 0.66
CA SER A 155 3.20 -6.68 1.36
C SER A 155 1.93 -7.51 1.46
N SER A 156 1.14 -7.27 2.50
CA SER A 156 -0.22 -7.79 2.57
C SER A 156 -1.05 -7.27 1.40
N SER A 157 -1.96 -8.08 0.88
CA SER A 157 -2.88 -7.64 -0.18
C SER A 157 -4.06 -6.84 0.36
N THR A 158 -4.36 -6.90 1.67
CA THR A 158 -5.58 -6.31 2.24
C THR A 158 -5.33 -5.39 3.43
N GLU A 159 -4.20 -5.53 4.13
CA GLU A 159 -3.90 -4.73 5.32
C GLU A 159 -3.05 -3.51 4.99
N PHE A 160 -3.43 -2.40 5.53
CA PHE A 160 -2.70 -1.14 5.40
C PHE A 160 -2.57 -0.44 6.75
N PHE A 161 -1.69 0.56 6.82
CA PHE A 161 -1.61 1.45 7.97
C PHE A 161 -1.33 2.89 7.55
N PHE A 162 -1.82 3.81 8.37
CA PHE A 162 -1.48 5.22 8.32
C PHE A 162 -0.50 5.58 9.42
N VAL A 163 0.30 6.63 9.18
CA VAL A 163 1.14 7.26 10.20
C VAL A 163 0.78 8.73 10.36
N THR A 164 0.93 9.28 11.58
CA THR A 164 0.60 10.68 11.86
C THR A 164 1.82 11.60 11.98
N SER A 165 3.02 11.05 11.80
CA SER A 165 4.28 11.78 11.87
C SER A 165 5.31 11.22 10.90
N LYS A 166 6.41 11.91 10.70
CA LYS A 166 7.57 11.45 9.96
C LYS A 166 8.25 10.29 10.69
N ILE A 167 8.64 9.23 9.96
CA ILE A 167 9.27 8.03 10.52
C ILE A 167 10.34 7.52 9.56
N PRO A 168 11.52 8.16 9.49
CA PRO A 168 12.57 7.80 8.52
C PRO A 168 13.12 6.37 8.72
N GLU A 169 12.98 5.80 9.92
CA GLU A 169 13.40 4.43 10.22
C GLU A 169 12.63 3.37 9.42
N LEU A 170 11.46 3.72 8.90
CA LEU A 170 10.63 2.83 8.09
C LEU A 170 10.80 3.03 6.58
N ASP A 171 11.53 4.06 6.17
CA ASP A 171 11.72 4.38 4.75
C ASP A 171 12.40 3.23 4.00
N GLY A 172 11.90 2.95 2.79
CA GLY A 172 12.40 1.85 1.97
C GLY A 172 12.09 0.44 2.46
N ARG A 173 11.28 0.32 3.52
CA ARG A 173 10.87 -0.97 4.09
C ARG A 173 9.43 -1.37 3.76
N TYR A 174 8.61 -0.42 3.31
CA TYR A 174 7.19 -0.59 2.99
C TYR A 174 6.83 0.11 1.68
N SER A 175 5.81 -0.38 0.99
CA SER A 175 5.23 0.32 -0.16
C SER A 175 4.37 1.47 0.35
N ILE A 176 4.90 2.70 0.28
CA ILE A 176 4.17 3.94 0.63
C ILE A 176 3.36 4.36 -0.60
N PHE A 177 2.15 3.87 -0.74
CA PHE A 177 1.37 3.97 -1.96
C PHE A 177 0.40 5.15 -2.01
N GLY A 178 0.38 5.98 -0.97
CA GLY A 178 -0.47 7.16 -0.94
C GLY A 178 -0.24 8.08 0.25
N LYS A 179 -0.96 9.20 0.24
CA LYS A 179 -0.92 10.22 1.29
C LYS A 179 -2.28 10.89 1.43
N ILE A 180 -2.66 11.20 2.67
CA ILE A 180 -3.83 12.05 2.96
C ILE A 180 -3.59 13.46 2.41
N ILE A 181 -4.55 13.95 1.64
CA ILE A 181 -4.54 15.30 1.06
C ILE A 181 -5.57 16.22 1.74
N LYS A 182 -6.56 15.65 2.45
CA LYS A 182 -7.58 16.40 3.20
C LYS A 182 -8.11 15.57 4.36
N GLY A 183 -8.36 16.19 5.51
CA GLY A 183 -8.92 15.54 6.70
C GLY A 183 -7.89 14.80 7.55
N LEU A 184 -6.64 15.26 7.60
CA LEU A 184 -5.59 14.69 8.46
C LEU A 184 -5.96 14.76 9.96
N ASP A 185 -6.72 15.77 10.36
CA ASP A 185 -7.25 15.92 11.72
C ASP A 185 -8.24 14.80 12.09
N VAL A 186 -9.01 14.31 11.11
CA VAL A 186 -9.90 13.15 11.28
C VAL A 186 -9.08 11.90 11.56
N LEU A 187 -8.01 11.66 10.78
CA LEU A 187 -7.11 10.52 11.01
C LEU A 187 -6.56 10.52 12.44
N LYS A 188 -6.12 11.68 12.94
CA LYS A 188 -5.57 11.80 14.30
C LYS A 188 -6.56 11.44 15.40
N LYS A 189 -7.87 11.57 15.16
CA LYS A 189 -8.96 11.23 16.11
C LYS A 189 -9.33 9.74 16.10
N ILE A 190 -8.91 8.97 15.10
CA ILE A 190 -9.23 7.55 14.98
C ILE A 190 -8.57 6.77 16.12
N ASN A 191 -9.35 5.91 16.77
CA ASN A 191 -8.93 4.98 17.81
C ASN A 191 -9.25 3.54 17.40
N LYS A 192 -8.76 2.57 18.20
CA LYS A 192 -9.14 1.17 18.06
C LYS A 192 -10.66 1.06 18.17
N GLU A 193 -11.27 0.22 17.34
CA GLU A 193 -12.72 0.01 17.21
C GLU A 193 -13.47 1.07 16.38
N ASP A 194 -12.88 2.21 16.07
CA ASP A 194 -13.42 3.05 15.00
C ASP A 194 -13.40 2.28 13.67
N TYR A 195 -14.30 2.58 12.77
CA TYR A 195 -14.50 1.76 11.59
C TYR A 195 -14.63 2.58 10.29
N ILE A 196 -14.31 1.92 9.20
CA ILE A 196 -14.46 2.42 7.84
C ILE A 196 -15.89 2.11 7.39
N LYS A 197 -16.74 3.12 7.22
CA LYS A 197 -18.08 2.96 6.65
C LYS A 197 -18.01 2.55 5.18
N ALA A 198 -17.15 3.23 4.42
CA ALA A 198 -16.88 2.94 3.02
C ALA A 198 -15.56 3.57 2.58
N VAL A 199 -14.97 3.04 1.51
CA VAL A 199 -13.95 3.73 0.71
C VAL A 199 -14.49 3.84 -0.70
N GLN A 200 -14.38 5.04 -1.31
CA GLN A 200 -14.93 5.33 -2.63
C GLN A 200 -13.86 5.94 -3.52
N ILE A 201 -13.81 5.54 -4.78
CA ILE A 201 -12.90 6.13 -5.77
C ILE A 201 -13.53 7.42 -6.29
N SER A 202 -12.75 8.50 -6.36
CA SER A 202 -13.19 9.73 -7.03
C SER A 202 -13.37 9.46 -8.52
N ASN A 203 -14.48 9.91 -9.04
CA ASN A 203 -14.76 9.94 -10.49
C ASN A 203 -13.80 10.89 -11.21
#